data_c6bffadb0000365edb1bdfde22412c47
#
_entry.id   c6bffadb0000365edb1bdfde22412c47
#
_cell.length_a   1.000
_cell.length_b   1.000
_cell.length_c   1.000
_cell.angle_alpha   90.00
_cell.angle_beta   90.00
_cell.angle_gamma   90.00
#
_symmetry.space_group_name_H-M   'P 1'
#
loop_
_entity.id
_entity.type
_entity.pdbx_description
1 polymer ?
#
loop_
_entity_poly.entity_id
_entity_poly.type
_entity_poly.pdbx_seq_one_letter_code
_entity_poly.pdbx_strand_id
1 'polypeptide(L)'
;FGSKEFDYVLFFNSRNIRRKQIPATLLAFRHFLAKLPKDKADKCAILLHTDKVSDHGTDLPAVVELLFEGFMDNVIFTNGKFASAQMNWLYNLADTQILLSSNEGWGLSLTEALLTGTPIIANATGGMQDQMRFTNEGKWIDFDSDFPSNHRGTHKNCGEWAKPVFPTSRSMQGSPKTPYIWDDRCSPEDASNAIFDWYSTKNRKEYGLKGREWAISKEAGFTSIHQADRIIEAF
;
A
#
# COMPACT_ATOMS: atom_id res chain seq x y z
N PHE A 1 -5.45 -20.47 2.38
CA PHE A 1 -4.56 -20.59 3.54
C PHE A 1 -4.49 -22.01 4.13
N GLY A 2 -5.10 -23.01 3.47
CA GLY A 2 -5.19 -24.35 4.04
C GLY A 2 -6.01 -24.35 5.35
N SER A 3 -5.49 -25.01 6.39
CA SER A 3 -6.12 -25.05 7.72
C SER A 3 -5.58 -23.96 8.68
N LYS A 4 -4.65 -23.10 8.23
CA LYS A 4 -4.04 -22.05 9.08
C LYS A 4 -4.93 -20.81 9.09
N GLU A 5 -5.32 -20.39 10.28
CA GLU A 5 -6.06 -19.14 10.51
C GLU A 5 -5.10 -18.03 10.89
N PHE A 6 -5.31 -16.83 10.35
CA PHE A 6 -4.52 -15.66 10.66
C PHE A 6 -5.40 -14.58 11.31
N ASP A 7 -4.85 -13.94 12.33
CA ASP A 7 -5.48 -12.83 13.05
C ASP A 7 -5.24 -11.49 12.36
N TYR A 8 -4.23 -11.44 11.47
CA TYR A 8 -3.88 -10.25 10.70
C TYR A 8 -3.30 -10.62 9.33
N VAL A 9 -3.88 -10.06 8.28
CA VAL A 9 -3.45 -10.26 6.89
C VAL A 9 -3.12 -8.92 6.26
N LEU A 10 -1.83 -8.70 6.00
CA LEU A 10 -1.33 -7.58 5.20
C LEU A 10 -1.39 -7.97 3.73
N PHE A 11 -1.98 -7.15 2.87
CA PHE A 11 -2.11 -7.43 1.45
C PHE A 11 -1.24 -6.51 0.59
N PHE A 12 -0.61 -7.07 -0.40
CA PHE A 12 0.11 -6.36 -1.45
C PHE A 12 -0.37 -6.82 -2.82
N ASN A 13 -0.76 -5.87 -3.67
CA ASN A 13 -1.18 -6.13 -5.05
C ASN A 13 -0.47 -5.17 -6.00
N SER A 14 0.46 -5.67 -6.81
CA SER A 14 1.08 -4.93 -7.91
C SER A 14 1.94 -5.85 -8.77
N ARG A 15 2.40 -5.36 -9.93
CA ARG A 15 3.41 -6.05 -10.73
C ARG A 15 4.75 -6.09 -10.00
N ASN A 16 5.50 -7.16 -10.18
CA ASN A 16 6.87 -7.25 -9.69
C ASN A 16 7.80 -6.45 -10.60
N ILE A 17 7.96 -5.18 -10.28
CA ILE A 17 8.89 -4.25 -10.93
C ILE A 17 9.61 -3.41 -9.86
N ARG A 18 10.83 -2.97 -10.16
CA ARG A 18 11.75 -2.34 -9.21
C ARG A 18 11.11 -1.21 -8.37
N ARG A 19 10.40 -0.27 -9.01
CA ARG A 19 9.80 0.86 -8.31
C ARG A 19 8.71 0.50 -7.28
N LYS A 20 8.18 -0.72 -7.33
CA LYS A 20 7.16 -1.20 -6.37
C LYS A 20 7.73 -1.60 -5.02
N GLN A 21 9.05 -1.63 -4.89
CA GLN A 21 9.76 -1.83 -3.62
C GLN A 21 9.28 -3.06 -2.82
N ILE A 22 8.99 -4.18 -3.51
CA ILE A 22 8.47 -5.40 -2.85
C ILE A 22 9.45 -5.96 -1.81
N PRO A 23 10.78 -6.02 -2.07
CA PRO A 23 11.73 -6.45 -1.05
C PRO A 23 11.71 -5.57 0.20
N ALA A 24 11.56 -4.24 0.05
CA ALA A 24 11.43 -3.33 1.19
C ALA A 24 10.11 -3.56 1.97
N THR A 25 9.02 -3.88 1.25
CA THR A 25 7.74 -4.27 1.85
C THR A 25 7.87 -5.57 2.66
N LEU A 26 8.54 -6.57 2.11
CA LEU A 26 8.83 -7.83 2.81
C LEU A 26 9.69 -7.59 4.05
N LEU A 27 10.74 -6.78 3.93
CA LEU A 27 11.59 -6.43 5.07
C LEU A 27 10.81 -5.69 6.16
N ALA A 28 9.94 -4.75 5.79
CA ALA A 28 9.04 -4.07 6.73
C ALA A 28 8.13 -5.05 7.47
N PHE A 29 7.54 -6.02 6.76
CA PHE A 29 6.72 -7.05 7.38
C PHE A 29 7.55 -7.96 8.30
N ARG A 30 8.77 -8.33 7.91
CA ARG A 30 9.69 -9.09 8.77
C ARG A 30 10.06 -8.34 10.04
N HIS A 31 10.32 -7.02 9.95
CA HIS A 31 10.55 -6.16 11.11
C HIS A 31 9.32 -6.07 12.03
N PHE A 32 8.13 -6.03 11.43
CA PHE A 32 6.88 -6.08 12.18
C PHE A 32 6.73 -7.39 12.97
N LEU A 33 6.96 -8.54 12.33
CA LEU A 33 6.91 -9.85 13.02
C LEU A 33 7.91 -9.92 14.19
N ALA A 34 9.07 -9.31 14.06
CA ALA A 34 10.09 -9.27 15.12
C ALA A 34 9.67 -8.46 16.36
N LYS A 35 8.66 -7.59 16.25
CA LYS A 35 8.11 -6.84 17.38
C LYS A 35 7.09 -7.64 18.20
N LEU A 36 6.66 -8.78 17.70
CA LEU A 36 5.62 -9.60 18.31
C LEU A 36 6.19 -10.83 19.02
N PRO A 37 5.56 -11.30 20.09
CA PRO A 37 5.77 -12.66 20.60
C PRO A 37 5.54 -13.68 19.47
N LYS A 38 6.26 -14.80 19.50
CA LYS A 38 6.24 -15.81 18.43
C LYS A 38 4.84 -16.33 18.13
N ASP A 39 4.04 -16.60 19.17
CA ASP A 39 2.66 -17.08 19.04
C ASP A 39 1.73 -16.08 18.33
N LYS A 40 2.01 -14.78 18.43
CA LYS A 40 1.29 -13.71 17.73
C LYS A 40 1.83 -13.51 16.32
N ALA A 41 3.15 -13.54 16.16
CA ALA A 41 3.78 -13.45 14.85
C ALA A 41 3.32 -14.57 13.92
N ASP A 42 3.20 -15.81 14.42
CA ASP A 42 2.74 -16.97 13.65
C ASP A 42 1.28 -16.84 13.14
N LYS A 43 0.52 -15.92 13.72
CA LYS A 43 -0.85 -15.60 13.30
C LYS A 43 -0.97 -14.37 12.40
N CYS A 44 0.12 -13.87 11.89
CA CYS A 44 0.15 -12.78 10.93
C CYS A 44 0.62 -13.29 9.57
N ALA A 45 0.06 -12.78 8.48
CA ALA A 45 0.50 -13.12 7.13
C ALA A 45 0.63 -11.89 6.26
N ILE A 46 1.56 -11.94 5.29
CA ILE A 46 1.55 -11.07 4.12
C ILE A 46 1.09 -11.88 2.91
N LEU A 47 0.02 -11.42 2.27
CA LEU A 47 -0.52 -11.98 1.04
C LEU A 47 -0.03 -11.15 -0.15
N LEU A 48 0.67 -11.78 -1.08
CA LEU A 48 1.25 -11.14 -2.24
C LEU A 48 0.51 -11.59 -3.52
N HIS A 49 -0.16 -10.65 -4.18
CA HIS A 49 -0.68 -10.85 -5.53
C HIS A 49 0.25 -10.17 -6.52
N THR A 50 1.23 -10.94 -7.00
CA THR A 50 2.31 -10.47 -7.87
C THR A 50 3.02 -11.65 -8.54
N ASP A 51 3.74 -11.38 -9.63
CA ASP A 51 4.64 -12.37 -10.21
C ASP A 51 5.79 -12.65 -9.22
N LYS A 52 6.06 -13.94 -8.96
CA LYS A 52 7.12 -14.35 -8.01
C LYS A 52 8.51 -13.91 -8.47
N VAL A 53 8.77 -14.02 -9.78
CA VAL A 53 10.05 -13.64 -10.41
C VAL A 53 9.76 -12.77 -11.63
N SER A 54 10.53 -11.73 -11.83
CA SER A 54 10.40 -10.82 -12.97
C SER A 54 11.74 -10.21 -13.35
N ASP A 55 12.05 -10.15 -14.66
CA ASP A 55 13.26 -9.51 -15.19
C ASP A 55 13.32 -8.00 -14.90
N HIS A 56 12.15 -7.37 -14.68
CA HIS A 56 12.05 -5.96 -14.34
C HIS A 56 11.91 -5.70 -12.83
N GLY A 57 11.94 -6.77 -12.03
CA GLY A 57 11.73 -6.73 -10.60
C GLY A 57 12.77 -7.54 -9.82
N THR A 58 12.29 -8.50 -9.07
CA THR A 58 13.10 -9.27 -8.10
C THR A 58 12.67 -10.74 -8.12
N ASP A 59 13.60 -11.64 -7.80
CA ASP A 59 13.32 -13.02 -7.39
C ASP A 59 12.80 -12.98 -5.94
N LEU A 60 11.48 -12.95 -5.79
CA LEU A 60 10.86 -12.84 -4.47
C LEU A 60 10.99 -14.11 -3.62
N PRO A 61 10.92 -15.33 -4.16
CA PRO A 61 11.27 -16.53 -3.42
C PRO A 61 12.64 -16.46 -2.75
N ALA A 62 13.68 -16.04 -3.46
CA ALA A 62 15.02 -15.88 -2.88
C ALA A 62 15.07 -14.81 -1.77
N VAL A 63 14.33 -13.71 -1.93
CA VAL A 63 14.19 -12.69 -0.88
C VAL A 63 13.48 -13.27 0.35
N VAL A 64 12.44 -14.08 0.16
CA VAL A 64 11.73 -14.73 1.26
C VAL A 64 12.61 -15.71 2.01
N GLU A 65 13.37 -16.56 1.29
CA GLU A 65 14.35 -17.46 1.91
C GLU A 65 15.36 -16.70 2.77
N LEU A 66 15.85 -15.56 2.28
CA LEU A 66 16.82 -14.74 3.00
C LEU A 66 16.24 -14.09 4.26
N LEU A 67 15.02 -13.57 4.19
CA LEU A 67 14.47 -12.72 5.24
C LEU A 67 13.58 -13.47 6.26
N PHE A 68 12.97 -14.60 5.86
CA PHE A 68 11.89 -15.23 6.63
C PHE A 68 12.27 -16.60 7.22
N GLU A 69 13.55 -16.84 7.50
CA GLU A 69 13.94 -18.03 8.26
C GLU A 69 13.11 -18.15 9.54
N GLY A 70 12.44 -19.28 9.74
CA GLY A 70 11.52 -19.54 10.84
C GLY A 70 10.13 -18.87 10.72
N PHE A 71 9.85 -18.17 9.59
CA PHE A 71 8.59 -17.47 9.31
C PHE A 71 8.10 -17.64 7.86
N MET A 72 8.56 -18.68 7.17
CA MET A 72 8.22 -18.90 5.76
C MET A 72 6.71 -18.98 5.50
N ASP A 73 5.97 -19.61 6.41
CA ASP A 73 4.52 -19.77 6.33
C ASP A 73 3.73 -18.45 6.50
N ASN A 74 4.40 -17.38 6.91
CA ASN A 74 3.79 -16.05 7.05
C ASN A 74 3.76 -15.29 5.71
N VAL A 75 4.43 -15.80 4.66
CA VAL A 75 4.47 -15.19 3.33
C VAL A 75 3.71 -16.06 2.33
N ILE A 76 2.64 -15.52 1.79
CA ILE A 76 1.71 -16.26 0.94
C ILE A 76 1.65 -15.59 -0.44
N PHE A 77 1.94 -16.36 -1.48
CA PHE A 77 1.77 -15.91 -2.87
C PHE A 77 0.47 -16.46 -3.44
N THR A 78 -0.30 -15.63 -4.11
CA THR A 78 -1.39 -16.14 -4.94
C THR A 78 -0.85 -16.80 -6.21
N ASN A 79 -1.66 -17.66 -6.81
CA ASN A 79 -1.30 -18.35 -8.04
C ASN A 79 -2.09 -17.79 -9.22
N GLY A 80 -1.38 -17.25 -10.21
CA GLY A 80 -1.96 -16.79 -11.47
C GLY A 80 -2.70 -15.45 -11.38
N LYS A 81 -3.38 -15.11 -12.48
CA LYS A 81 -4.19 -13.90 -12.59
C LYS A 81 -5.60 -14.18 -12.12
N PHE A 82 -6.17 -13.23 -11.39
CA PHE A 82 -7.53 -13.31 -10.86
C PHE A 82 -8.48 -12.40 -11.64
N ALA A 83 -9.72 -12.86 -11.81
CA ALA A 83 -10.79 -12.02 -12.30
C ALA A 83 -11.21 -10.96 -11.24
N SER A 84 -11.88 -9.89 -11.66
CA SER A 84 -12.25 -8.78 -10.76
C SER A 84 -13.02 -9.25 -9.51
N ALA A 85 -13.92 -10.23 -9.63
CA ALA A 85 -14.64 -10.78 -8.49
C ALA A 85 -13.71 -11.47 -7.49
N GLN A 86 -12.70 -12.19 -7.96
CA GLN A 86 -11.70 -12.85 -7.11
C GLN A 86 -10.77 -11.82 -6.46
N MET A 87 -10.41 -10.76 -7.18
CA MET A 87 -9.65 -9.65 -6.60
C MET A 87 -10.42 -8.98 -5.45
N ASN A 88 -11.73 -8.78 -5.61
CA ASN A 88 -12.57 -8.27 -4.53
C ASN A 88 -12.52 -9.16 -3.28
N TRP A 89 -12.45 -10.49 -3.42
CA TRP A 89 -12.29 -11.39 -2.27
C TRP A 89 -10.96 -11.18 -1.55
N LEU A 90 -9.84 -10.95 -2.30
CA LEU A 90 -8.53 -10.71 -1.68
C LEU A 90 -8.52 -9.41 -0.88
N TYR A 91 -9.11 -8.33 -1.40
CA TYR A 91 -9.23 -7.07 -0.67
C TYR A 91 -10.09 -7.20 0.59
N ASN A 92 -11.23 -7.93 0.50
CA ASN A 92 -12.09 -8.16 1.67
C ASN A 92 -11.50 -9.12 2.70
N LEU A 93 -10.58 -10.00 2.30
CA LEU A 93 -9.84 -10.88 3.19
C LEU A 93 -8.77 -10.12 3.99
N ALA A 94 -8.24 -9.05 3.42
CA ALA A 94 -7.13 -8.30 3.99
C ALA A 94 -7.59 -7.39 5.14
N ASP A 95 -6.77 -7.30 6.17
CA ASP A 95 -6.91 -6.31 7.24
C ASP A 95 -6.38 -4.94 6.83
N THR A 96 -5.36 -4.92 5.98
CA THR A 96 -4.68 -3.70 5.53
C THR A 96 -4.02 -3.92 4.18
N GLN A 97 -4.11 -2.93 3.29
CA GLN A 97 -3.36 -2.89 2.03
C GLN A 97 -2.08 -2.07 2.19
N ILE A 98 -0.96 -2.56 1.66
CA ILE A 98 0.30 -1.82 1.66
C ILE A 98 0.82 -1.57 0.24
N LEU A 99 1.32 -0.35 -0.02
CA LEU A 99 2.01 0.00 -1.26
C LEU A 99 3.15 1.00 -0.98
N LEU A 100 4.39 0.50 -0.99
CA LEU A 100 5.59 1.31 -0.74
C LEU A 100 6.30 1.72 -2.03
N SER A 101 5.57 1.88 -3.13
CA SER A 101 6.15 2.31 -4.40
C SER A 101 6.99 3.57 -4.24
N SER A 102 8.20 3.59 -4.81
CA SER A 102 9.10 4.74 -4.77
C SER A 102 8.69 5.88 -5.71
N ASN A 103 7.82 5.58 -6.65
CA ASN A 103 7.19 6.52 -7.57
C ASN A 103 5.88 5.92 -8.09
N GLU A 104 4.82 6.69 -8.04
CA GLU A 104 3.50 6.23 -8.49
C GLU A 104 2.68 7.41 -9.03
N GLY A 105 2.15 7.27 -10.24
CA GLY A 105 1.20 8.26 -10.78
C GLY A 105 -0.10 8.29 -10.00
N TRP A 106 -0.61 7.11 -9.59
CA TRP A 106 -1.85 7.04 -8.82
C TRP A 106 -1.82 5.93 -7.76
N GLY A 107 -1.57 4.66 -8.13
CA GLY A 107 -1.63 3.50 -7.24
C GLY A 107 -3.02 2.87 -7.16
N LEU A 108 -3.55 2.36 -8.27
CA LEU A 108 -4.90 1.79 -8.38
C LEU A 108 -5.23 0.76 -7.29
N SER A 109 -4.26 -0.03 -6.84
CA SER A 109 -4.49 -1.00 -5.77
C SER A 109 -4.89 -0.37 -4.43
N LEU A 110 -4.50 0.88 -4.17
CA LEU A 110 -4.96 1.63 -3.00
C LEU A 110 -6.43 2.07 -3.16
N THR A 111 -6.80 2.55 -4.37
CA THR A 111 -8.20 2.87 -4.69
C THR A 111 -9.10 1.64 -4.52
N GLU A 112 -8.68 0.50 -5.06
CA GLU A 112 -9.41 -0.77 -4.94
C GLU A 112 -9.57 -1.20 -3.48
N ALA A 113 -8.53 -1.01 -2.65
CA ALA A 113 -8.59 -1.26 -1.21
C ALA A 113 -9.60 -0.32 -0.52
N LEU A 114 -9.54 0.98 -0.80
CA LEU A 114 -10.48 1.94 -0.23
C LEU A 114 -11.93 1.63 -0.63
N LEU A 115 -12.19 1.32 -1.90
CA LEU A 115 -13.52 0.97 -2.38
C LEU A 115 -14.09 -0.30 -1.73
N THR A 116 -13.24 -1.18 -1.23
CA THR A 116 -13.65 -2.39 -0.48
C THR A 116 -13.69 -2.18 1.03
N GLY A 117 -13.32 -0.99 1.52
CA GLY A 117 -13.29 -0.70 2.95
C GLY A 117 -12.07 -1.26 3.68
N THR A 118 -10.96 -1.46 2.96
CA THR A 118 -9.69 -1.91 3.51
C THR A 118 -8.79 -0.70 3.75
N PRO A 119 -8.31 -0.45 4.98
CA PRO A 119 -7.41 0.66 5.26
C PRO A 119 -6.04 0.47 4.62
N ILE A 120 -5.33 1.56 4.40
CA ILE A 120 -4.11 1.57 3.60
C ILE A 120 -2.87 2.00 4.37
N ILE A 121 -1.72 1.47 3.94
CA ILE A 121 -0.38 1.97 4.24
C ILE A 121 0.28 2.32 2.91
N ALA A 122 0.74 3.56 2.76
CA ALA A 122 1.38 3.94 1.51
C ALA A 122 2.56 4.89 1.73
N ASN A 123 3.54 4.80 0.83
CA ASN A 123 4.60 5.79 0.72
C ASN A 123 4.00 7.15 0.32
N ALA A 124 4.34 8.22 1.07
CA ALA A 124 3.80 9.56 0.81
C ALA A 124 4.51 10.22 -0.38
N THR A 125 4.26 9.69 -1.58
CA THR A 125 4.81 10.18 -2.85
C THR A 125 3.84 10.05 -4.00
N GLY A 126 3.91 10.97 -4.95
CA GLY A 126 3.06 11.02 -6.14
C GLY A 126 1.57 10.98 -5.81
N GLY A 127 0.75 10.42 -6.69
CA GLY A 127 -0.70 10.33 -6.53
C GLY A 127 -1.20 9.43 -5.39
N MET A 128 -0.30 8.72 -4.68
CA MET A 128 -0.67 8.03 -3.45
C MET A 128 -1.03 9.02 -2.33
N GLN A 129 -0.49 10.24 -2.37
CA GLN A 129 -0.81 11.31 -1.42
C GLN A 129 -2.28 11.74 -1.50
N ASP A 130 -2.84 11.78 -2.72
CA ASP A 130 -4.24 12.16 -2.96
C ASP A 130 -5.19 11.16 -2.29
N GLN A 131 -4.83 9.88 -2.29
CA GLN A 131 -5.64 8.81 -1.70
C GLN A 131 -5.55 8.75 -0.17
N MET A 132 -4.46 9.27 0.40
CA MET A 132 -4.33 9.44 1.84
C MET A 132 -5.05 10.68 2.36
N ARG A 133 -5.28 11.67 1.50
CA ARG A 133 -6.00 12.91 1.79
C ARG A 133 -5.44 13.65 3.00
N PHE A 134 -4.34 14.35 2.78
CA PHE A 134 -3.69 15.12 3.84
C PHE A 134 -4.50 16.35 4.28
N THR A 135 -4.28 16.77 5.53
CA THR A 135 -4.89 17.95 6.11
C THR A 135 -3.85 18.92 6.64
N ASN A 136 -4.17 20.20 6.57
CA ASN A 136 -3.46 21.27 7.25
C ASN A 136 -4.44 22.04 8.12
N GLU A 137 -4.13 22.21 9.41
CA GLU A 137 -5.00 22.89 10.39
C GLU A 137 -6.46 22.41 10.38
N GLY A 138 -6.65 21.10 10.17
CA GLY A 138 -7.98 20.46 10.15
C GLY A 138 -8.76 20.61 8.84
N LYS A 139 -8.19 21.25 7.82
CA LYS A 139 -8.79 21.37 6.49
C LYS A 139 -8.06 20.46 5.49
N TRP A 140 -8.80 19.90 4.55
CA TRP A 140 -8.21 19.14 3.46
C TRP A 140 -7.30 20.05 2.62
N ILE A 141 -6.14 19.51 2.22
CA ILE A 141 -5.24 20.20 1.30
C ILE A 141 -5.73 19.92 -0.12
N ASP A 142 -5.92 20.98 -0.91
CA ASP A 142 -6.17 20.84 -2.34
C ASP A 142 -4.82 20.67 -3.04
N PHE A 143 -4.69 19.57 -3.78
CA PHE A 143 -3.49 19.31 -4.56
C PHE A 143 -3.62 20.02 -5.91
N ASP A 144 -2.82 21.04 -6.09
CA ASP A 144 -2.66 21.78 -7.35
C ASP A 144 -1.35 21.39 -8.05
N SER A 145 -1.04 22.05 -9.16
CA SER A 145 0.17 21.80 -9.92
C SER A 145 1.47 22.09 -9.15
N ASP A 146 1.39 22.90 -8.10
CA ASP A 146 2.53 23.33 -7.29
C ASP A 146 2.75 22.45 -6.07
N PHE A 147 1.77 21.59 -5.73
CA PHE A 147 1.91 20.66 -4.64
C PHE A 147 3.03 19.64 -4.92
N PRO A 148 4.01 19.49 -4.02
CA PRO A 148 5.18 18.67 -4.30
C PRO A 148 4.83 17.18 -4.37
N SER A 149 5.41 16.45 -5.31
CA SER A 149 5.28 15.00 -5.41
C SER A 149 5.75 14.25 -4.15
N ASN A 150 6.48 14.93 -3.27
CA ASN A 150 6.92 14.44 -1.97
C ASN A 150 7.09 15.65 -1.04
N HIS A 151 6.15 15.85 -0.14
CA HIS A 151 6.19 16.96 0.83
C HIS A 151 7.05 16.66 2.07
N ARG A 152 7.77 15.52 2.08
CA ARG A 152 8.78 15.15 3.11
C ARG A 152 8.25 15.21 4.55
N GLY A 153 6.97 14.89 4.75
CA GLY A 153 6.35 14.90 6.07
C GLY A 153 6.01 16.30 6.62
N THR A 154 5.97 17.33 5.77
CA THR A 154 5.47 18.65 6.17
C THR A 154 4.04 18.58 6.69
N HIS A 155 3.20 17.76 6.06
CA HIS A 155 1.85 17.47 6.50
C HIS A 155 1.81 16.04 7.07
N LYS A 156 1.38 15.88 8.31
CA LYS A 156 1.38 14.59 9.01
C LYS A 156 -0.01 14.02 9.20
N ASN A 157 -1.01 14.88 9.24
CA ASN A 157 -2.40 14.47 9.42
C ASN A 157 -3.01 14.13 8.06
N CYS A 158 -3.71 13.01 8.00
CA CYS A 158 -4.38 12.54 6.80
C CYS A 158 -5.70 11.85 7.16
N GLY A 159 -6.40 11.33 6.16
CA GLY A 159 -7.61 10.54 6.38
C GLY A 159 -7.37 9.39 7.35
N GLU A 160 -8.32 9.15 8.23
CA GLU A 160 -8.20 8.14 9.30
C GLU A 160 -8.02 6.70 8.77
N TRP A 161 -8.31 6.48 7.51
CA TRP A 161 -8.15 5.19 6.78
C TRP A 161 -6.73 4.92 6.31
N ALA A 162 -5.80 5.88 6.50
CA ALA A 162 -4.46 5.80 5.93
C ALA A 162 -3.38 5.95 6.99
N LYS A 163 -2.30 5.20 6.82
CA LYS A 163 -1.03 5.39 7.54
C LYS A 163 0.04 5.76 6.51
N PRO A 164 0.45 7.04 6.42
CA PRO A 164 1.51 7.46 5.54
C PRO A 164 2.87 6.97 6.05
N VAL A 165 3.71 6.53 5.13
CA VAL A 165 5.14 6.30 5.38
C VAL A 165 5.89 7.35 4.59
N PHE A 166 6.63 8.22 5.30
CA PHE A 166 7.30 9.34 4.63
C PHE A 166 8.65 8.91 4.06
N PRO A 167 8.99 9.38 2.83
CA PRO A 167 10.28 9.10 2.23
C PRO A 167 11.44 9.62 3.09
N THR A 168 12.41 8.75 3.34
CA THR A 168 13.65 9.07 4.06
C THR A 168 14.83 9.33 3.13
N SER A 169 14.73 8.86 1.87
CA SER A 169 15.75 9.11 0.86
C SER A 169 15.13 9.36 -0.50
N ARG A 170 15.84 10.08 -1.34
CA ARG A 170 15.45 10.38 -2.73
C ARG A 170 16.65 10.21 -3.65
N SER A 171 16.46 9.49 -4.76
CA SER A 171 17.50 9.27 -5.77
C SER A 171 16.93 9.37 -7.17
N MET A 172 17.75 9.84 -8.12
CA MET A 172 17.38 9.82 -9.52
C MET A 172 17.63 8.44 -10.10
N GLN A 173 16.65 7.90 -10.79
CA GLN A 173 16.72 6.60 -11.47
C GLN A 173 16.35 6.75 -12.93
N GLY A 174 17.00 5.99 -13.78
CA GLY A 174 16.76 5.98 -15.21
C GLY A 174 17.91 5.39 -15.97
N SER A 175 17.76 5.33 -17.28
CA SER A 175 18.80 4.92 -18.23
C SER A 175 18.53 5.61 -19.57
N PRO A 176 19.47 5.57 -20.56
CA PRO A 176 19.23 6.15 -21.88
C PRO A 176 17.96 5.62 -22.60
N LYS A 177 17.49 4.44 -22.22
CA LYS A 177 16.30 3.80 -22.78
C LYS A 177 15.02 4.04 -21.96
N THR A 178 15.11 4.63 -20.76
CA THR A 178 13.98 4.85 -19.85
C THR A 178 14.00 6.27 -19.32
N PRO A 179 12.83 6.87 -19.06
CA PRO A 179 12.79 8.20 -18.45
C PRO A 179 13.55 8.27 -17.14
N TYR A 180 14.19 9.39 -16.86
CA TYR A 180 14.74 9.69 -15.55
C TYR A 180 13.63 10.15 -14.64
N ILE A 181 13.51 9.49 -13.47
CA ILE A 181 12.50 9.77 -12.46
C ILE A 181 13.15 9.85 -11.08
N TRP A 182 12.49 10.56 -10.17
CA TRP A 182 12.84 10.53 -8.77
C TRP A 182 12.21 9.33 -8.10
N ASP A 183 13.05 8.50 -7.46
CA ASP A 183 12.63 7.43 -6.56
C ASP A 183 12.65 7.99 -5.12
N ASP A 184 11.50 8.04 -4.49
CA ASP A 184 11.33 8.39 -3.08
C ASP A 184 11.18 7.11 -2.26
N ARG A 185 12.16 6.79 -1.42
CA ARG A 185 12.18 5.54 -0.66
C ARG A 185 11.94 5.79 0.81
N CYS A 186 11.03 5.05 1.40
CA CYS A 186 10.79 5.06 2.84
C CYS A 186 11.62 3.99 3.56
N SER A 187 11.77 4.18 4.87
CA SER A 187 12.42 3.20 5.74
C SER A 187 11.53 1.99 5.95
N PRO A 188 12.05 0.75 5.85
CA PRO A 188 11.32 -0.44 6.26
C PRO A 188 10.90 -0.43 7.73
N GLU A 189 11.66 0.21 8.62
CA GLU A 189 11.32 0.40 10.02
C GLU A 189 10.07 1.25 10.19
N ASP A 190 9.98 2.39 9.48
CA ASP A 190 8.82 3.29 9.53
C ASP A 190 7.58 2.59 8.96
N ALA A 191 7.74 1.85 7.86
CA ALA A 191 6.68 1.02 7.31
C ALA A 191 6.24 -0.08 8.30
N SER A 192 7.17 -0.70 8.99
CA SER A 192 6.91 -1.70 10.04
C SER A 192 6.13 -1.09 11.23
N ASN A 193 6.40 0.16 11.59
CA ASN A 193 5.63 0.89 12.61
C ASN A 193 4.19 1.12 12.14
N ALA A 194 3.99 1.54 10.89
CA ALA A 194 2.65 1.71 10.33
C ALA A 194 1.86 0.38 10.27
N ILE A 195 2.53 -0.75 9.99
CA ILE A 195 1.92 -2.09 10.05
C ILE A 195 1.51 -2.41 11.49
N PHE A 196 2.41 -2.18 12.46
CA PHE A 196 2.15 -2.43 13.88
C PHE A 196 1.01 -1.56 14.42
N ASP A 197 0.91 -0.31 13.98
CA ASP A 197 -0.18 0.59 14.36
C ASP A 197 -1.54 0.05 13.89
N TRP A 198 -1.64 -0.45 12.64
CA TRP A 198 -2.86 -1.07 12.16
C TRP A 198 -3.14 -2.41 12.86
N TYR A 199 -2.12 -3.25 13.07
CA TYR A 199 -2.26 -4.49 13.83
C TYR A 199 -2.85 -4.22 15.22
N SER A 200 -2.39 -3.20 15.91
CA SER A 200 -2.82 -2.83 17.27
C SER A 200 -4.18 -2.11 17.31
N THR A 201 -4.67 -1.64 16.19
CA THR A 201 -5.96 -0.94 16.08
C THR A 201 -7.11 -1.94 16.11
N LYS A 202 -7.95 -1.91 17.15
CA LYS A 202 -9.06 -2.86 17.31
C LYS A 202 -10.15 -2.73 16.26
N ASN A 203 -10.43 -1.51 15.82
CA ASN A 203 -11.56 -1.18 14.92
C ASN A 203 -11.07 -0.85 13.50
N ARG A 204 -10.06 -1.58 12.98
CA ARG A 204 -9.51 -1.34 11.62
C ARG A 204 -10.59 -1.24 10.55
N LYS A 205 -11.60 -2.09 10.63
CA LYS A 205 -12.71 -2.12 9.66
C LYS A 205 -13.51 -0.82 9.64
N GLU A 206 -13.72 -0.18 10.78
CA GLU A 206 -14.43 1.11 10.84
C GLU A 206 -13.64 2.20 10.12
N TYR A 207 -12.32 2.24 10.31
CA TYR A 207 -11.46 3.17 9.58
C TYR A 207 -11.44 2.89 8.07
N GLY A 208 -11.40 1.62 7.67
CA GLY A 208 -11.52 1.23 6.28
C GLY A 208 -12.85 1.68 5.66
N LEU A 209 -13.98 1.55 6.39
CA LEU A 209 -15.29 2.02 5.94
C LEU A 209 -15.33 3.55 5.78
N LYS A 210 -14.70 4.33 6.66
CA LYS A 210 -14.54 5.78 6.47
C LYS A 210 -13.78 6.10 5.17
N GLY A 211 -12.72 5.32 4.87
CA GLY A 211 -12.00 5.42 3.61
C GLY A 211 -12.88 5.12 2.39
N ARG A 212 -13.73 4.11 2.50
CA ARG A 212 -14.69 3.79 1.46
C ARG A 212 -15.73 4.89 1.27
N GLU A 213 -16.32 5.40 2.35
CA GLU A 213 -17.29 6.51 2.30
C GLU A 213 -16.69 7.73 1.59
N TRP A 214 -15.45 8.07 1.93
CA TRP A 214 -14.74 9.14 1.23
C TRP A 214 -14.50 8.80 -0.24
N ALA A 215 -13.96 7.61 -0.56
CA ALA A 215 -13.60 7.23 -1.93
C ALA A 215 -14.80 7.19 -2.89
N ILE A 216 -16.00 6.85 -2.40
CA ILE A 216 -17.24 6.87 -3.19
C ILE A 216 -17.93 8.24 -3.17
N SER A 217 -17.44 9.22 -2.42
CA SER A 217 -18.02 10.56 -2.39
C SER A 217 -17.79 11.31 -3.70
N LYS A 218 -18.63 12.30 -3.98
CA LYS A 218 -18.45 13.19 -5.14
C LYS A 218 -17.13 13.97 -5.06
N GLU A 219 -16.68 14.30 -3.85
CA GLU A 219 -15.41 15.01 -3.60
C GLU A 219 -14.20 14.19 -4.07
N ALA A 220 -14.08 12.93 -3.63
CA ALA A 220 -12.99 12.04 -4.06
C ALA A 220 -13.13 11.67 -5.55
N GLY A 221 -14.34 11.29 -5.96
CA GLY A 221 -14.67 11.00 -7.35
C GLY A 221 -13.96 9.77 -7.92
N PHE A 222 -13.66 8.74 -7.09
CA PHE A 222 -12.90 7.57 -7.54
C PHE A 222 -13.74 6.52 -8.23
N THR A 223 -15.06 6.64 -8.21
CA THR A 223 -15.93 5.71 -8.92
C THR A 223 -15.98 6.02 -10.42
N SER A 224 -16.24 5.01 -11.25
CA SER A 224 -16.38 5.17 -12.69
C SER A 224 -17.47 6.17 -13.09
N ILE A 225 -18.55 6.26 -12.30
CA ILE A 225 -19.65 7.22 -12.52
C ILE A 225 -19.11 8.64 -12.36
N HIS A 226 -18.43 8.95 -11.25
CA HIS A 226 -17.87 10.27 -11.01
C HIS A 226 -16.76 10.65 -12.01
N GLN A 227 -16.00 9.67 -12.51
CA GLN A 227 -15.01 9.93 -13.56
C GLN A 227 -15.70 10.25 -14.89
N ALA A 228 -16.79 9.55 -15.22
CA ALA A 228 -17.59 9.85 -16.41
C ALA A 228 -18.21 11.25 -16.32
N ASP A 229 -18.80 11.61 -15.17
CA ASP A 229 -19.39 12.94 -14.95
C ASP A 229 -18.36 14.06 -15.15
N ARG A 230 -17.15 13.92 -14.58
CA ARG A 230 -16.07 14.89 -14.75
C ARG A 230 -15.61 15.04 -16.21
N ILE A 231 -15.61 13.94 -16.97
CA ILE A 231 -15.30 14.00 -18.40
C ILE A 231 -16.40 14.76 -19.16
N ILE A 232 -17.68 14.48 -18.86
CA ILE A 232 -18.81 15.15 -19.50
C ILE A 232 -18.84 16.65 -19.15
N GLU A 233 -18.57 17.03 -17.90
CA GLU A 233 -18.52 18.41 -17.45
C GLU A 233 -17.36 19.22 -18.08
N ALA A 234 -16.30 18.54 -18.56
CA ALA A 234 -15.13 19.16 -19.17
C ALA A 234 -15.28 19.47 -20.68
N PHE A 235 -16.36 18.99 -21.32
CA PHE A 235 -16.73 19.24 -22.73
C PHE A 235 -18.01 20.05 -22.85
#